data_e132120513ab0adcda744020cc13f84b
#
_entry.id   e132120513ab0adcda744020cc13f84b
#
_cell.length_a   1.000
_cell.length_b   1.000
_cell.length_c   1.000
_cell.angle_alpha   90.00
_cell.angle_beta   90.00
_cell.angle_gamma   90.00
#
_symmetry.space_group_name_H-M   'P 1'
#
loop_
_entity.id
_entity.type
_entity.pdbx_description
1 polymer ?
#
loop_
_entity_poly.entity_id
_entity_poly.type
_entity_poly.pdbx_seq_one_letter_code
_entity_poly.pdbx_strand_id
1 'polypeptide(L)'
;MSETSETLAFFTQGWQNYQNQLCIALARLSPEQLALRAAPDLRSIDELARHIIGVRAGWFHYNLEEGNEDFGTFTEWNEPGSPPRSADELVSGLEKTWQVMQEVLGRYTLADLQSTVQDEDQGQIYTLTRGWVIWHVMEHDIHHGGEIAYSLGMHGLTAPDI
;
A
#
# COMPACT_ATOMS: atom_id res chain seq x y z
N MET A 1 17.94 6.84 -20.71
CA MET A 1 17.41 5.98 -19.61
C MET A 1 18.06 4.62 -19.78
N SER A 2 18.39 3.91 -18.71
CA SER A 2 18.91 2.54 -18.82
C SER A 2 17.75 1.56 -19.07
N GLU A 3 18.03 0.41 -19.68
CA GLU A 3 17.04 -0.66 -19.93
C GLU A 3 16.31 -1.09 -18.64
N THR A 4 17.00 -1.09 -17.50
CA THR A 4 16.43 -1.36 -16.18
C THR A 4 15.42 -0.28 -15.76
N SER A 5 15.71 0.99 -16.04
CA SER A 5 14.80 2.10 -15.72
C SER A 5 13.50 2.01 -16.53
N GLU A 6 13.58 1.56 -17.80
CA GLU A 6 12.39 1.37 -18.64
C GLU A 6 11.52 0.17 -18.15
N THR A 7 12.16 -0.93 -17.75
CA THR A 7 11.47 -2.10 -17.20
C THR A 7 10.76 -1.75 -15.89
N LEU A 8 11.45 -1.05 -14.97
CA LEU A 8 10.85 -0.65 -13.69
C LEU A 8 9.70 0.32 -13.90
N ALA A 9 9.84 1.26 -14.85
CA ALA A 9 8.79 2.20 -15.21
C ALA A 9 7.52 1.50 -15.71
N PHE A 10 7.65 0.39 -16.45
CA PHE A 10 6.51 -0.41 -16.92
C PHE A 10 5.70 -0.99 -15.74
N PHE A 11 6.37 -1.60 -14.76
CA PHE A 11 5.69 -2.13 -13.56
C PHE A 11 5.11 -1.01 -12.68
N THR A 12 5.83 0.10 -12.53
CA THR A 12 5.35 1.27 -11.78
C THR A 12 4.07 1.84 -12.41
N GLN A 13 3.97 1.85 -13.75
CA GLN A 13 2.76 2.29 -14.45
C GLN A 13 1.56 1.36 -14.17
N GLY A 14 1.78 0.05 -14.14
CA GLY A 14 0.73 -0.91 -13.78
C GLY A 14 0.25 -0.71 -12.34
N TRP A 15 1.18 -0.52 -11.41
CA TRP A 15 0.87 -0.26 -10.01
C TRP A 15 0.15 1.09 -9.82
N GLN A 16 0.54 2.14 -10.57
CA GLN A 16 -0.18 3.42 -10.60
C GLN A 16 -1.64 3.25 -11.03
N ASN A 17 -1.89 2.46 -12.07
CA ASN A 17 -3.25 2.19 -12.53
C ASN A 17 -4.07 1.49 -11.44
N TYR A 18 -3.50 0.49 -10.78
CA TYR A 18 -4.11 -0.20 -9.65
C TYR A 18 -4.45 0.75 -8.50
N GLN A 19 -3.48 1.58 -8.09
CA GLN A 19 -3.63 2.64 -7.09
C GLN A 19 -4.81 3.57 -7.41
N ASN A 20 -4.90 4.02 -8.67
CA ASN A 20 -5.99 4.91 -9.11
C ASN A 20 -7.36 4.24 -8.96
N GLN A 21 -7.48 2.96 -9.32
CA GLN A 21 -8.74 2.21 -9.18
C GLN A 21 -9.15 2.03 -7.72
N LEU A 22 -8.21 1.79 -6.81
CA LEU A 22 -8.49 1.75 -5.38
C LEU A 22 -9.02 3.11 -4.87
N CYS A 23 -8.37 4.21 -5.23
CA CYS A 23 -8.80 5.56 -4.85
C CYS A 23 -10.22 5.86 -5.37
N ILE A 24 -10.52 5.53 -6.64
CA ILE A 24 -11.85 5.73 -7.24
C ILE A 24 -12.92 4.92 -6.49
N ALA A 25 -12.62 3.68 -6.14
CA ALA A 25 -13.56 2.82 -5.43
C ALA A 25 -13.86 3.34 -4.02
N LEU A 26 -12.82 3.74 -3.27
CA LEU A 26 -12.96 4.21 -1.89
C LEU A 26 -13.60 5.60 -1.79
N ALA A 27 -13.31 6.53 -2.72
CA ALA A 27 -13.81 7.90 -2.70
C ALA A 27 -15.35 8.02 -2.68
N ARG A 28 -16.06 6.97 -3.07
CA ARG A 28 -17.52 6.95 -3.20
C ARG A 28 -18.23 6.37 -1.98
N LEU A 29 -17.48 5.85 -1.00
CA LEU A 29 -18.05 5.09 0.10
C LEU A 29 -18.46 5.99 1.27
N SER A 30 -19.66 5.72 1.81
CA SER A 30 -20.07 6.31 3.07
C SER A 30 -19.33 5.66 4.25
N PRO A 31 -19.34 6.29 5.45
CA PRO A 31 -18.79 5.68 6.66
C PRO A 31 -19.36 4.28 6.97
N GLU A 32 -20.66 4.08 6.73
CA GLU A 32 -21.33 2.79 6.92
C GLU A 32 -20.83 1.75 5.91
N GLN A 33 -20.58 2.16 4.66
CA GLN A 33 -20.02 1.27 3.63
C GLN A 33 -18.55 0.94 3.90
N LEU A 34 -17.77 1.88 4.41
CA LEU A 34 -16.38 1.64 4.84
C LEU A 34 -16.29 0.65 6.00
N ALA A 35 -17.31 0.58 6.86
CA ALA A 35 -17.39 -0.38 7.96
C ALA A 35 -17.80 -1.81 7.53
N LEU A 36 -18.19 -2.04 6.28
CA LEU A 36 -18.57 -3.35 5.77
C LEU A 36 -17.41 -4.33 5.77
N ARG A 37 -17.72 -5.61 5.99
CA ARG A 37 -16.82 -6.75 6.04
C ARG A 37 -17.33 -7.86 5.13
N ALA A 38 -16.46 -8.60 4.48
CA ALA A 38 -16.85 -9.80 3.72
C ALA A 38 -17.36 -10.92 4.65
N ALA A 39 -16.84 -11.00 5.89
CA ALA A 39 -17.32 -11.89 6.96
C ALA A 39 -17.05 -11.24 8.33
N PRO A 40 -17.76 -11.65 9.41
CA PRO A 40 -17.68 -11.01 10.72
C PRO A 40 -16.28 -10.90 11.31
N ASP A 41 -15.42 -11.90 11.08
CA ASP A 41 -14.08 -11.98 11.65
C ASP A 41 -13.00 -11.42 10.71
N LEU A 42 -13.37 -10.91 9.53
CA LEU A 42 -12.46 -10.29 8.58
C LEU A 42 -12.35 -8.77 8.81
N ARG A 43 -11.31 -8.16 8.28
CA ARG A 43 -11.14 -6.70 8.29
C ARG A 43 -12.26 -6.01 7.52
N SER A 44 -12.67 -4.82 7.98
CA SER A 44 -13.54 -3.94 7.21
C SER A 44 -12.79 -3.30 6.04
N ILE A 45 -13.54 -2.70 5.12
CA ILE A 45 -12.95 -1.96 3.98
C ILE A 45 -12.03 -0.84 4.49
N ASP A 46 -12.46 -0.07 5.52
CA ASP A 46 -11.61 0.94 6.16
C ASP A 46 -10.33 0.32 6.76
N GLU A 47 -10.43 -0.77 7.51
CA GLU A 47 -9.28 -1.45 8.10
C GLU A 47 -8.31 -1.99 7.03
N LEU A 48 -8.81 -2.51 5.92
CA LEU A 48 -7.98 -2.95 4.78
C LEU A 48 -7.25 -1.77 4.12
N ALA A 49 -7.94 -0.67 3.87
CA ALA A 49 -7.33 0.52 3.28
C ALA A 49 -6.26 1.14 4.20
N ARG A 50 -6.54 1.26 5.51
CA ARG A 50 -5.56 1.72 6.51
C ARG A 50 -4.35 0.78 6.60
N HIS A 51 -4.59 -0.53 6.49
CA HIS A 51 -3.53 -1.54 6.48
C HIS A 51 -2.61 -1.39 5.27
N ILE A 52 -3.15 -1.20 4.06
CA ILE A 52 -2.36 -0.92 2.86
C ILE A 52 -1.49 0.33 3.09
N ILE A 53 -2.08 1.43 3.54
CA ILE A 53 -1.39 2.71 3.77
C ILE A 53 -0.27 2.54 4.79
N GLY A 54 -0.57 1.92 5.93
CA GLY A 54 0.39 1.72 7.02
C GLY A 54 1.54 0.80 6.64
N VAL A 55 1.28 -0.26 5.88
CA VAL A 55 2.32 -1.20 5.41
C VAL A 55 3.25 -0.54 4.39
N ARG A 56 2.73 0.25 3.45
CA ARG A 56 3.55 1.06 2.54
C ARG A 56 4.52 1.96 3.30
N ALA A 57 3.99 2.69 4.29
CA ALA A 57 4.81 3.57 5.13
C ALA A 57 5.83 2.77 5.94
N GLY A 58 5.44 1.67 6.55
CA GLY A 58 6.31 0.83 7.34
C GLY A 58 7.52 0.33 6.55
N TRP A 59 7.30 -0.31 5.43
CA TRP A 59 8.38 -0.87 4.61
C TRP A 59 9.26 0.22 3.98
N PHE A 60 8.68 1.28 3.46
CA PHE A 60 9.48 2.33 2.83
C PHE A 60 10.22 3.20 3.83
N HIS A 61 9.59 3.58 4.96
CA HIS A 61 10.23 4.45 5.94
C HIS A 61 11.27 3.72 6.80
N TYR A 62 10.88 2.60 7.41
CA TYR A 62 11.76 1.93 8.38
C TYR A 62 12.75 0.94 7.73
N ASN A 63 12.35 0.21 6.69
CA ASN A 63 13.25 -0.78 6.08
C ASN A 63 14.06 -0.20 4.91
N LEU A 64 13.45 0.62 4.06
CA LEU A 64 14.16 1.26 2.94
C LEU A 64 14.81 2.60 3.33
N GLU A 65 14.48 3.17 4.49
CA GLU A 65 14.92 4.49 4.96
C GLU A 65 14.52 5.61 3.99
N GLU A 66 13.30 5.55 3.47
CA GLU A 66 12.76 6.46 2.48
C GLU A 66 11.57 7.26 3.00
N GLY A 67 11.34 8.42 2.42
CA GLY A 67 10.31 9.36 2.90
C GLY A 67 10.80 10.17 4.10
N ASN A 68 9.93 11.07 4.57
CA ASN A 68 10.17 11.92 5.74
C ASN A 68 9.40 11.41 6.96
N GLU A 69 9.55 12.08 8.10
CA GLU A 69 8.84 11.74 9.35
C GLU A 69 7.31 11.75 9.18
N ASP A 70 6.76 12.73 8.44
CA ASP A 70 5.30 12.79 8.19
C ASP A 70 4.80 11.57 7.44
N PHE A 71 5.61 11.04 6.51
CA PHE A 71 5.30 9.77 5.83
C PHE A 71 5.33 8.60 6.80
N GLY A 72 6.30 8.55 7.72
CA GLY A 72 6.40 7.53 8.76
C GLY A 72 5.16 7.47 9.66
N THR A 73 4.49 8.59 9.92
CA THR A 73 3.29 8.62 10.78
C THR A 73 2.11 7.80 10.23
N PHE A 74 2.07 7.50 8.93
CA PHE A 74 1.04 6.63 8.38
C PHE A 74 1.05 5.21 8.93
N THR A 75 2.14 4.73 9.53
CA THR A 75 2.19 3.44 10.20
C THR A 75 1.20 3.33 11.35
N GLU A 76 0.91 4.45 12.04
CA GLU A 76 -0.05 4.51 13.13
C GLU A 76 -1.49 4.15 12.69
N TRP A 77 -1.78 4.27 11.38
CA TRP A 77 -3.10 3.94 10.86
C TRP A 77 -3.38 2.43 10.90
N ASN A 78 -2.34 1.61 10.94
CA ASN A 78 -2.43 0.16 11.02
C ASN A 78 -2.34 -0.38 12.46
N GLU A 79 -2.15 0.48 13.45
CA GLU A 79 -2.05 0.07 14.85
C GLU A 79 -3.40 -0.44 15.40
N PRO A 80 -3.38 -1.44 16.31
CA PRO A 80 -4.58 -1.90 16.97
C PRO A 80 -5.31 -0.77 17.70
N GLY A 81 -6.60 -0.60 17.41
CA GLY A 81 -7.41 0.47 18.01
C GLY A 81 -7.30 1.83 17.33
N SER A 82 -6.56 1.93 16.24
CA SER A 82 -6.55 3.14 15.41
C SER A 82 -7.97 3.49 14.94
N PRO A 83 -8.39 4.78 15.03
CA PRO A 83 -9.76 5.16 14.70
C PRO A 83 -10.06 4.99 13.20
N PRO A 84 -11.32 4.69 12.82
CA PRO A 84 -11.73 4.63 11.44
C PRO A 84 -11.49 5.99 10.74
N ARG A 85 -11.26 5.93 9.43
CA ARG A 85 -10.99 7.11 8.58
C ARG A 85 -12.14 7.33 7.60
N SER A 86 -12.35 8.60 7.23
CA SER A 86 -13.25 8.95 6.15
C SER A 86 -12.69 8.54 4.78
N ALA A 87 -13.55 8.44 3.77
CA ALA A 87 -13.13 8.15 2.39
C ALA A 87 -12.06 9.14 1.90
N ASP A 88 -12.23 10.44 2.19
CA ASP A 88 -11.27 11.48 1.79
C ASP A 88 -9.90 11.29 2.47
N GLU A 89 -9.87 10.92 3.75
CA GLU A 89 -8.63 10.62 4.46
C GLU A 89 -7.94 9.40 3.88
N LEU A 90 -8.68 8.32 3.60
CA LEU A 90 -8.13 7.09 3.01
C LEU A 90 -7.55 7.35 1.62
N VAL A 91 -8.26 8.07 0.76
CA VAL A 91 -7.77 8.46 -0.57
C VAL A 91 -6.52 9.31 -0.44
N SER A 92 -6.54 10.34 0.43
CA SER A 92 -5.36 11.18 0.68
C SER A 92 -4.17 10.38 1.20
N GLY A 93 -4.38 9.40 2.09
CA GLY A 93 -3.34 8.51 2.60
C GLY A 93 -2.73 7.64 1.50
N LEU A 94 -3.59 7.04 0.66
CA LEU A 94 -3.15 6.26 -0.50
C LEU A 94 -2.35 7.11 -1.50
N GLU A 95 -2.80 8.33 -1.81
CA GLU A 95 -2.11 9.24 -2.73
C GLU A 95 -0.75 9.68 -2.19
N LYS A 96 -0.69 10.10 -0.92
CA LYS A 96 0.56 10.56 -0.29
C LYS A 96 1.59 9.43 -0.17
N THR A 97 1.16 8.24 0.24
CA THR A 97 2.08 7.10 0.31
C THR A 97 2.55 6.67 -1.07
N TRP A 98 1.67 6.69 -2.07
CA TRP A 98 2.03 6.40 -3.46
C TRP A 98 3.03 7.42 -4.02
N GLN A 99 2.86 8.72 -3.74
CA GLN A 99 3.78 9.74 -4.21
C GLN A 99 5.22 9.47 -3.76
N VAL A 100 5.44 9.16 -2.48
CA VAL A 100 6.77 8.82 -1.96
C VAL A 100 7.31 7.56 -2.64
N MET A 101 6.50 6.51 -2.77
CA MET A 101 6.90 5.28 -3.44
C MET A 101 7.30 5.53 -4.90
N GLN A 102 6.53 6.32 -5.62
CA GLN A 102 6.78 6.67 -7.02
C GLN A 102 8.09 7.44 -7.19
N GLU A 103 8.38 8.40 -6.30
CA GLU A 103 9.64 9.14 -6.27
C GLU A 103 10.85 8.20 -6.05
N VAL A 104 10.73 7.25 -5.13
CA VAL A 104 11.74 6.23 -4.85
C VAL A 104 11.96 5.32 -6.06
N LEU A 105 10.89 4.75 -6.60
CA LEU A 105 10.95 3.85 -7.77
C LEU A 105 11.51 4.54 -9.01
N GLY A 106 11.25 5.85 -9.17
CA GLY A 106 11.75 6.65 -10.29
C GLY A 106 13.27 6.88 -10.28
N ARG A 107 13.93 6.73 -9.13
CA ARG A 107 15.38 6.94 -8.99
C ARG A 107 16.19 5.68 -8.75
N TYR A 108 15.56 4.57 -8.39
CA TYR A 108 16.26 3.30 -8.11
C TYR A 108 16.88 2.71 -9.38
N THR A 109 18.12 2.29 -9.26
CA THR A 109 18.88 1.54 -10.27
C THR A 109 18.82 0.04 -9.97
N LEU A 110 19.33 -0.79 -10.89
CA LEU A 110 19.50 -2.22 -10.64
C LEU A 110 20.41 -2.49 -9.44
N ALA A 111 21.45 -1.69 -9.23
CA ALA A 111 22.34 -1.82 -8.09
C ALA A 111 21.60 -1.52 -6.76
N ASP A 112 20.72 -0.50 -6.75
CA ASP A 112 19.88 -0.21 -5.59
C ASP A 112 18.93 -1.37 -5.29
N LEU A 113 18.28 -1.94 -6.30
CA LEU A 113 17.38 -3.09 -6.12
C LEU A 113 18.09 -4.34 -5.58
N GLN A 114 19.36 -4.52 -5.91
CA GLN A 114 20.18 -5.63 -5.43
C GLN A 114 20.82 -5.39 -4.05
N SER A 115 20.87 -4.13 -3.60
CA SER A 115 21.36 -3.80 -2.26
C SER A 115 20.44 -4.36 -1.19
N THR A 116 20.99 -4.59 0.01
CA THR A 116 20.26 -5.25 1.09
C THR A 116 19.93 -4.32 2.23
N VAL A 117 18.83 -4.63 2.91
CA VAL A 117 18.39 -4.03 4.17
C VAL A 117 18.20 -5.13 5.21
N GLN A 118 18.19 -4.73 6.49
CA GLN A 118 17.87 -5.64 7.58
C GLN A 118 16.41 -5.43 7.99
N ASP A 119 15.73 -6.52 8.25
CA ASP A 119 14.39 -6.53 8.85
C ASP A 119 14.43 -7.39 10.11
N GLU A 120 13.73 -6.96 11.15
CA GLU A 120 13.64 -7.72 12.40
C GLU A 120 12.19 -8.10 12.66
N ASP A 121 11.91 -9.40 12.65
CA ASP A 121 10.61 -9.95 13.02
C ASP A 121 10.78 -10.95 14.17
N GLN A 122 10.05 -10.72 15.26
CA GLN A 122 10.03 -11.57 16.47
C GLN A 122 11.43 -11.90 17.03
N GLY A 123 12.37 -10.97 16.93
CA GLY A 123 13.76 -11.12 17.40
C GLY A 123 14.67 -11.88 16.41
N GLN A 124 14.18 -12.20 15.24
CA GLN A 124 14.97 -12.79 14.14
C GLN A 124 15.27 -11.71 13.10
N ILE A 125 16.56 -11.59 12.74
CA ILE A 125 17.03 -10.65 11.72
C ILE A 125 17.06 -11.35 10.37
N TYR A 126 16.41 -10.74 9.40
CA TYR A 126 16.37 -11.13 7.99
C TYR A 126 17.17 -10.15 7.15
N THR A 127 17.90 -10.66 6.18
CA THR A 127 18.57 -9.84 5.17
C THR A 127 17.76 -9.93 3.89
N LEU A 128 17.16 -8.80 3.49
CA LEU A 128 16.29 -8.70 2.33
C LEU A 128 16.91 -7.77 1.28
N THR A 129 16.69 -8.03 -0.01
CA THR A 129 17.04 -7.04 -1.03
C THR A 129 15.98 -5.95 -1.10
N ARG A 130 16.37 -4.70 -1.46
CA ARG A 130 15.39 -3.62 -1.70
C ARG A 130 14.38 -4.01 -2.78
N GLY A 131 14.80 -4.76 -3.80
CA GLY A 131 13.91 -5.28 -4.83
C GLY A 131 12.86 -6.23 -4.28
N TRP A 132 13.23 -7.08 -3.31
CA TRP A 132 12.27 -7.95 -2.61
C TRP A 132 11.25 -7.13 -1.80
N VAL A 133 11.69 -6.10 -1.09
CA VAL A 133 10.79 -5.22 -0.33
C VAL A 133 9.77 -4.54 -1.25
N ILE A 134 10.22 -4.00 -2.39
CA ILE A 134 9.33 -3.36 -3.38
C ILE A 134 8.31 -4.38 -3.92
N TRP A 135 8.76 -5.59 -4.26
CA TRP A 135 7.86 -6.67 -4.69
C TRP A 135 6.84 -7.02 -3.61
N HIS A 136 7.29 -7.18 -2.36
CA HIS A 136 6.42 -7.51 -1.24
C HIS A 136 5.33 -6.44 -1.01
N VAL A 137 5.68 -5.16 -1.07
CA VAL A 137 4.69 -4.08 -0.93
C VAL A 137 3.69 -4.08 -2.10
N MET A 138 4.14 -4.35 -3.33
CA MET A 138 3.24 -4.45 -4.49
C MET A 138 2.29 -5.65 -4.36
N GLU A 139 2.81 -6.82 -4.00
CA GLU A 139 2.03 -8.02 -3.74
C GLU A 139 0.99 -7.78 -2.64
N HIS A 140 1.39 -7.12 -1.56
CA HIS A 140 0.54 -6.77 -0.43
C HIS A 140 -0.61 -5.83 -0.85
N ASP A 141 -0.32 -4.81 -1.65
CA ASP A 141 -1.35 -3.91 -2.20
C ASP A 141 -2.37 -4.66 -3.05
N ILE A 142 -1.90 -5.56 -3.93
CA ILE A 142 -2.77 -6.36 -4.80
C ILE A 142 -3.62 -7.32 -3.97
N HIS A 143 -3.03 -7.97 -2.97
CA HIS A 143 -3.72 -8.90 -2.09
C HIS A 143 -4.87 -8.21 -1.35
N HIS A 144 -4.58 -7.16 -0.60
CA HIS A 144 -5.59 -6.47 0.21
C HIS A 144 -6.55 -5.61 -0.60
N GLY A 145 -6.12 -5.09 -1.74
CA GLY A 145 -7.03 -4.45 -2.69
C GLY A 145 -8.01 -5.44 -3.32
N GLY A 146 -7.59 -6.69 -3.54
CA GLY A 146 -8.49 -7.79 -3.92
C GLY A 146 -9.52 -8.11 -2.83
N GLU A 147 -9.12 -8.09 -1.56
CA GLU A 147 -10.06 -8.24 -0.43
C GLU A 147 -11.06 -7.08 -0.35
N ILE A 148 -10.63 -5.84 -0.61
CA ILE A 148 -11.54 -4.68 -0.74
C ILE A 148 -12.52 -4.91 -1.88
N ALA A 149 -12.04 -5.29 -3.06
CA ALA A 149 -12.89 -5.55 -4.23
C ALA A 149 -13.91 -6.65 -3.95
N TYR A 150 -13.49 -7.74 -3.30
CA TYR A 150 -14.35 -8.84 -2.90
C TYR A 150 -15.40 -8.38 -1.88
N SER A 151 -15.01 -7.61 -0.85
CA SER A 151 -15.93 -7.07 0.16
C SER A 151 -16.98 -6.17 -0.46
N LEU A 152 -16.58 -5.27 -1.37
CA LEU A 152 -17.50 -4.41 -2.12
C LEU A 152 -18.52 -5.24 -2.93
N GLY A 153 -18.03 -6.23 -3.69
CA GLY A 153 -18.87 -7.11 -4.51
C GLY A 153 -19.89 -7.90 -3.67
N MET A 154 -19.49 -8.41 -2.51
CA MET A 154 -20.37 -9.13 -1.58
C MET A 154 -21.55 -8.28 -1.11
N HIS A 155 -21.39 -6.96 -1.06
CA HIS A 155 -22.41 -6.01 -0.66
C HIS A 155 -23.09 -5.29 -1.82
N GLY A 156 -22.88 -5.75 -3.08
CA GLY A 156 -23.47 -5.16 -4.27
C GLY A 156 -22.96 -3.76 -4.62
N LEU A 157 -21.77 -3.39 -4.13
CA LEU A 157 -21.10 -2.13 -4.42
C LEU A 157 -20.13 -2.28 -5.59
N THR A 158 -19.85 -1.16 -6.27
CA THR A 158 -18.90 -1.16 -7.40
C THR A 158 -17.48 -1.40 -6.90
N ALA A 159 -16.88 -2.50 -7.32
CA ALA A 159 -15.48 -2.83 -7.06
C ALA A 159 -14.53 -2.08 -8.02
N PRO A 160 -13.21 -2.02 -7.69
CA PRO A 160 -12.19 -1.61 -8.65
C PRO A 160 -12.28 -2.44 -9.94
N ASP A 161 -12.19 -1.77 -11.08
CA ASP A 161 -12.17 -2.40 -12.41
C ASP A 161 -10.72 -2.40 -12.93
N ILE A 162 -10.09 -3.58 -12.96
CA ILE A 162 -8.66 -3.76 -13.21
C ILE A 162 -8.46 -4.44 -14.57
#